data_c6fcf23df104291eea9713843dd4c4b5
#
_entry.id   c6fcf23df104291eea9713843dd4c4b5
#
_cell.length_a   1.000
_cell.length_b   1.000
_cell.length_c   1.000
_cell.angle_alpha   90.00
_cell.angle_beta   90.00
_cell.angle_gamma   90.00
#
_symmetry.space_group_name_H-M   'P 1'
#
loop_
_entity.id
_entity.type
_entity.pdbx_description
1 polymer ?
#
loop_
_entity_poly.entity_id
_entity_poly.type
_entity_poly.pdbx_seq_one_letter_code
_entity_poly.pdbx_strand_id
1 'polypeptide(L)'
;MKTKIALMTIMMTFSFASAQENAHVNPSMKNYSRKIDSIVVSEKIKMNKELDDIDQDFKKNKIDGNEKQNLRADIASKYEQAINEKIDAQKLEFEEITRQMVKDAILKPNDSLRNDKNQMVFGLGGISVHIDEDKKIPADYLHSWEYAIALVGAGYTSKDKPFRFFDKNSDFKNTVFNSAGFIIRYENQLGGFKSPVFYRLGVGYRWDQSNAKYGRVFSQEHHALEITDFTKGDLKETYINNHYIFIPADLRFILNPKYIEYDGVKYLNNKVNQFSIIAGVYGGVRVASNIYNRYSNEFSKRIVERETINHGLNDIIFGGKLGIRYAGFNLYVQKDFTPAFNNNANLTHKYGLQIGIELMNVRF
;
A
#
# COMPACT_ATOMS: atom_id res chain seq x y z
N MET A 1 -0.06 -16.08 -5.53
CA MET A 1 -0.79 -15.05 -6.29
C MET A 1 -2.04 -14.53 -5.56
N LYS A 2 -2.92 -15.38 -5.00
CA LYS A 2 -4.17 -14.93 -4.35
C LYS A 2 -3.97 -13.98 -3.14
N THR A 3 -2.92 -14.16 -2.34
CA THR A 3 -2.60 -13.26 -1.20
C THR A 3 -2.06 -11.88 -1.61
N LYS A 4 -1.35 -11.79 -2.75
CA LYS A 4 -0.85 -10.52 -3.30
C LYS A 4 -2.01 -9.65 -3.83
N ILE A 5 -3.03 -10.28 -4.42
CA ILE A 5 -4.24 -9.60 -4.91
C ILE A 5 -5.10 -9.12 -3.74
N ALA A 6 -5.24 -9.92 -2.67
CA ALA A 6 -6.02 -9.54 -1.49
C ALA A 6 -5.42 -8.32 -0.76
N LEU A 7 -4.09 -8.24 -0.62
CA LEU A 7 -3.43 -7.09 0.00
C LEU A 7 -3.56 -5.82 -0.85
N MET A 8 -3.49 -5.96 -2.18
CA MET A 8 -3.68 -4.85 -3.12
C MET A 8 -5.14 -4.35 -3.13
N THR A 9 -6.11 -5.26 -2.97
CA THR A 9 -7.54 -4.93 -2.88
C THR A 9 -7.86 -4.22 -1.56
N ILE A 10 -7.26 -4.65 -0.44
CA ILE A 10 -7.42 -3.99 0.88
C ILE A 10 -6.79 -2.59 0.85
N MET A 11 -5.62 -2.39 0.20
CA MET A 11 -5.03 -1.05 0.05
C MET A 11 -5.88 -0.13 -0.84
N MET A 12 -6.51 -0.63 -1.90
CA MET A 12 -7.42 0.15 -2.73
C MET A 12 -8.68 0.55 -1.96
N THR A 13 -9.26 -0.31 -1.13
CA THR A 13 -10.46 0.02 -0.34
C THR A 13 -10.19 1.08 0.72
N PHE A 14 -9.02 1.10 1.36
CA PHE A 14 -8.63 2.17 2.29
C PHE A 14 -8.44 3.53 1.60
N SER A 15 -7.95 3.56 0.36
CA SER A 15 -7.81 4.80 -0.42
C SER A 15 -9.15 5.41 -0.82
N PHE A 16 -10.19 4.59 -0.99
CA PHE A 16 -11.54 5.05 -1.29
C PHE A 16 -12.30 5.56 -0.05
N ALA A 17 -12.07 4.97 1.13
CA ALA A 17 -12.74 5.38 2.35
C ALA A 17 -12.33 6.79 2.82
N SER A 18 -11.07 7.20 2.60
CA SER A 18 -10.58 8.53 2.99
C SER A 18 -10.97 9.65 2.01
N ALA A 19 -11.41 9.32 0.80
CA ALA A 19 -11.83 10.31 -0.21
C ALA A 19 -13.29 10.75 -0.04
N GLN A 20 -14.07 10.11 0.83
CA GLN A 20 -15.51 10.35 0.95
C GLN A 20 -15.89 11.44 1.98
N GLU A 21 -14.98 11.95 2.79
CA GLU A 21 -15.39 12.79 3.94
C GLU A 21 -15.60 14.28 3.62
N ASN A 22 -15.18 14.81 2.45
CA ASN A 22 -15.25 16.25 2.14
C ASN A 22 -15.83 16.61 0.77
N ALA A 23 -16.52 15.70 0.08
CA ALA A 23 -17.26 16.08 -1.10
C ALA A 23 -18.59 16.71 -0.68
N HIS A 24 -18.89 17.93 -1.11
CA HIS A 24 -20.23 18.54 -1.06
C HIS A 24 -21.16 17.73 -2.01
N VAL A 25 -21.49 16.52 -1.60
CA VAL A 25 -22.52 15.72 -2.25
C VAL A 25 -23.82 16.43 -2.01
N ASN A 26 -24.59 16.70 -3.09
CA ASN A 26 -25.93 17.25 -2.97
C ASN A 26 -26.69 16.51 -1.85
N PRO A 27 -27.27 17.22 -0.87
CA PRO A 27 -27.94 16.60 0.29
C PRO A 27 -28.96 15.54 -0.11
N SER A 28 -29.68 15.74 -1.22
CA SER A 28 -30.68 14.80 -1.76
C SER A 28 -30.01 13.52 -2.26
N MET A 29 -28.85 13.60 -2.94
CA MET A 29 -28.08 12.43 -3.38
C MET A 29 -27.48 11.67 -2.18
N LYS A 30 -26.99 12.39 -1.16
CA LYS A 30 -26.50 11.78 0.08
C LYS A 30 -27.60 11.03 0.83
N ASN A 31 -28.79 11.59 0.88
CA ASN A 31 -29.94 10.94 1.49
C ASN A 31 -30.39 9.72 0.70
N TYR A 32 -30.38 9.80 -0.63
CA TYR A 32 -30.67 8.66 -1.50
C TYR A 32 -29.65 7.52 -1.28
N SER A 33 -28.37 7.82 -1.30
CA SER A 33 -27.33 6.81 -1.03
C SER A 33 -27.54 6.13 0.32
N ARG A 34 -27.77 6.90 1.39
CA ARG A 34 -28.05 6.34 2.72
C ARG A 34 -29.28 5.42 2.74
N LYS A 35 -30.30 5.76 1.95
CA LYS A 35 -31.53 4.96 1.84
C LYS A 35 -31.23 3.61 1.17
N ILE A 36 -30.45 3.62 0.09
CA ILE A 36 -29.99 2.40 -0.57
C ILE A 36 -29.11 1.55 0.37
N ASP A 37 -28.14 2.16 1.04
CA ASP A 37 -27.31 1.47 2.03
C ASP A 37 -28.14 0.82 3.14
N SER A 38 -29.16 1.54 3.64
CA SER A 38 -30.08 1.02 4.65
C SER A 38 -30.87 -0.20 4.15
N ILE A 39 -31.34 -0.18 2.90
CA ILE A 39 -32.02 -1.32 2.28
C ILE A 39 -31.09 -2.52 2.23
N VAL A 40 -29.88 -2.35 1.69
CA VAL A 40 -28.90 -3.43 1.55
C VAL A 40 -28.51 -4.02 2.92
N VAL A 41 -28.23 -3.15 3.91
CA VAL A 41 -27.86 -3.59 5.27
C VAL A 41 -29.01 -4.35 5.93
N SER A 42 -30.24 -3.84 5.84
CA SER A 42 -31.40 -4.48 6.46
C SER A 42 -31.68 -5.86 5.89
N GLU A 43 -31.60 -6.02 4.57
CA GLU A 43 -31.81 -7.32 3.94
C GLU A 43 -30.65 -8.31 4.20
N LYS A 44 -29.40 -7.82 4.26
CA LYS A 44 -28.25 -8.64 4.67
C LYS A 44 -28.36 -9.15 6.11
N ILE A 45 -28.89 -8.36 7.03
CA ILE A 45 -29.10 -8.81 8.42
C ILE A 45 -30.13 -9.95 8.45
N LYS A 46 -31.22 -9.84 7.70
CA LYS A 46 -32.24 -10.91 7.60
C LYS A 46 -31.66 -12.17 6.96
N MET A 47 -30.93 -12.01 5.85
CA MET A 47 -30.24 -13.11 5.16
C MET A 47 -29.29 -13.84 6.11
N ASN A 48 -28.45 -13.11 6.86
CA ASN A 48 -27.51 -13.72 7.78
C ASN A 48 -28.22 -14.53 8.86
N LYS A 49 -29.35 -14.04 9.36
CA LYS A 49 -30.14 -14.78 10.35
C LYS A 49 -30.66 -16.12 9.77
N GLU A 50 -31.21 -16.10 8.57
CA GLU A 50 -31.67 -17.35 7.92
C GLU A 50 -30.50 -18.30 7.59
N LEU A 51 -29.33 -17.77 7.25
CA LEU A 51 -28.11 -18.57 7.05
C LEU A 51 -27.58 -19.19 8.36
N ASP A 52 -27.67 -18.46 9.46
CA ASP A 52 -27.29 -18.96 10.80
C ASP A 52 -28.21 -20.11 11.24
N ASP A 53 -29.51 -20.03 10.93
CA ASP A 53 -30.49 -21.09 11.22
C ASP A 53 -30.13 -22.39 10.45
N ILE A 54 -29.77 -22.28 9.16
CA ILE A 54 -29.28 -23.44 8.36
C ILE A 54 -28.00 -24.01 8.95
N ASP A 55 -27.05 -23.16 9.37
CA ASP A 55 -25.80 -23.61 9.97
C ASP A 55 -26.04 -24.34 11.31
N GLN A 56 -27.06 -23.94 12.07
CA GLN A 56 -27.47 -24.64 13.28
C GLN A 56 -28.11 -26.01 12.97
N ASP A 57 -28.97 -26.09 11.95
CA ASP A 57 -29.62 -27.33 11.57
C ASP A 57 -28.61 -28.36 11.02
N PHE A 58 -27.61 -27.89 10.29
CA PHE A 58 -26.47 -28.71 9.88
C PHE A 58 -25.66 -29.22 11.08
N LYS A 59 -25.35 -28.36 12.06
CA LYS A 59 -24.66 -28.77 13.30
C LYS A 59 -25.45 -29.80 14.11
N LYS A 60 -26.76 -29.76 14.02
CA LYS A 60 -27.66 -30.72 14.70
C LYS A 60 -27.90 -31.99 13.86
N ASN A 61 -27.18 -32.16 12.74
CA ASN A 61 -27.34 -33.29 11.80
C ASN A 61 -28.76 -33.44 11.25
N LYS A 62 -29.54 -32.37 11.11
CA LYS A 62 -30.89 -32.41 10.53
C LYS A 62 -30.89 -32.35 9.00
N ILE A 63 -29.84 -31.77 8.42
CA ILE A 63 -29.61 -31.60 6.99
C ILE A 63 -28.23 -32.10 6.63
N ASP A 64 -28.05 -32.60 5.40
CA ASP A 64 -26.74 -32.99 4.89
C ASP A 64 -25.96 -31.83 4.27
N GLY A 65 -24.70 -32.09 3.82
CA GLY A 65 -23.83 -31.06 3.26
C GLY A 65 -24.33 -30.50 1.91
N ASN A 66 -24.96 -31.31 1.09
CA ASN A 66 -25.50 -30.91 -0.21
C ASN A 66 -26.78 -30.08 -0.02
N GLU A 67 -27.65 -30.54 0.87
CA GLU A 67 -28.87 -29.82 1.23
C GLU A 67 -28.57 -28.46 1.83
N LYS A 68 -27.58 -28.38 2.75
CA LYS A 68 -27.07 -27.10 3.26
C LYS A 68 -26.63 -26.15 2.17
N GLN A 69 -25.88 -26.65 1.17
CA GLN A 69 -25.37 -25.82 0.07
C GLN A 69 -26.51 -25.28 -0.81
N ASN A 70 -27.49 -26.11 -1.10
CA ASN A 70 -28.67 -25.73 -1.89
C ASN A 70 -29.50 -24.69 -1.16
N LEU A 71 -29.83 -24.91 0.12
CA LEU A 71 -30.59 -23.97 0.93
C LEU A 71 -29.89 -22.60 1.06
N ARG A 72 -28.55 -22.59 1.20
CA ARG A 72 -27.78 -21.34 1.21
C ARG A 72 -27.82 -20.60 -0.12
N ALA A 73 -27.80 -21.31 -1.25
CA ALA A 73 -27.92 -20.72 -2.59
C ALA A 73 -29.32 -20.14 -2.81
N ASP A 74 -30.37 -20.85 -2.38
CA ASP A 74 -31.77 -20.37 -2.48
C ASP A 74 -31.99 -19.12 -1.64
N ILE A 75 -31.46 -19.08 -0.41
CA ILE A 75 -31.53 -17.89 0.45
C ILE A 75 -30.78 -16.73 -0.20
N ALA A 76 -29.56 -16.95 -0.71
CA ALA A 76 -28.79 -15.88 -1.37
C ALA A 76 -29.58 -15.30 -2.56
N SER A 77 -30.15 -16.13 -3.41
CA SER A 77 -30.98 -15.72 -4.57
C SER A 77 -32.25 -14.96 -4.14
N LYS A 78 -32.95 -15.46 -3.11
CA LYS A 78 -34.13 -14.79 -2.54
C LYS A 78 -33.81 -13.37 -2.08
N TYR A 79 -32.73 -13.19 -1.35
CA TYR A 79 -32.36 -11.85 -0.83
C TYR A 79 -31.76 -10.95 -1.90
N GLU A 80 -31.02 -11.48 -2.88
CA GLU A 80 -30.59 -10.73 -4.05
C GLU A 80 -31.79 -10.13 -4.81
N GLN A 81 -32.82 -10.95 -5.08
CA GLN A 81 -34.05 -10.49 -5.70
C GLN A 81 -34.77 -9.43 -4.85
N ALA A 82 -34.90 -9.65 -3.54
CA ALA A 82 -35.55 -8.71 -2.63
C ALA A 82 -34.81 -7.35 -2.53
N ILE A 83 -33.49 -7.37 -2.58
CA ILE A 83 -32.67 -6.15 -2.62
C ILE A 83 -32.91 -5.41 -3.94
N ASN A 84 -32.84 -6.10 -5.07
CA ASN A 84 -33.03 -5.53 -6.40
C ASN A 84 -34.42 -4.90 -6.54
N GLU A 85 -35.49 -5.59 -6.14
CA GLU A 85 -36.86 -5.07 -6.15
C GLU A 85 -37.02 -3.78 -5.33
N LYS A 86 -36.37 -3.73 -4.15
CA LYS A 86 -36.42 -2.54 -3.29
C LYS A 86 -35.59 -1.38 -3.84
N ILE A 87 -34.48 -1.65 -4.52
CA ILE A 87 -33.68 -0.63 -5.21
C ILE A 87 -34.43 -0.11 -6.42
N ASP A 88 -35.06 -0.98 -7.21
CA ASP A 88 -35.84 -0.60 -8.37
C ASP A 88 -37.06 0.28 -7.98
N ALA A 89 -37.67 0.02 -6.83
CA ALA A 89 -38.74 0.88 -6.28
C ALA A 89 -38.29 2.32 -5.96
N GLN A 90 -36.97 2.55 -5.79
CA GLN A 90 -36.39 3.88 -5.58
C GLN A 90 -35.98 4.59 -6.89
N LYS A 91 -36.12 3.94 -8.03
CA LYS A 91 -35.65 4.44 -9.34
C LYS A 91 -36.22 5.79 -9.71
N LEU A 92 -37.53 5.97 -9.47
CA LEU A 92 -38.22 7.24 -9.76
C LEU A 92 -37.67 8.40 -8.91
N GLU A 93 -37.36 8.14 -7.65
CA GLU A 93 -36.74 9.14 -6.76
C GLU A 93 -35.33 9.52 -7.27
N PHE A 94 -34.56 8.55 -7.73
CA PHE A 94 -33.24 8.80 -8.32
C PHE A 94 -33.33 9.61 -9.62
N GLU A 95 -34.27 9.28 -10.50
CA GLU A 95 -34.49 10.02 -11.75
C GLU A 95 -34.89 11.48 -11.48
N GLU A 96 -35.75 11.73 -10.49
CA GLU A 96 -36.16 13.09 -10.11
C GLU A 96 -35.00 13.88 -9.50
N ILE A 97 -34.20 13.29 -8.58
CA ILE A 97 -33.00 13.91 -8.02
C ILE A 97 -32.02 14.26 -9.14
N THR A 98 -31.81 13.34 -10.08
CA THR A 98 -30.91 13.55 -11.22
C THR A 98 -31.41 14.65 -12.13
N ARG A 99 -32.69 14.66 -12.44
CA ARG A 99 -33.35 15.73 -13.25
C ARG A 99 -33.16 17.09 -12.59
N GLN A 100 -33.40 17.17 -11.28
CA GLN A 100 -33.24 18.42 -10.53
C GLN A 100 -31.77 18.89 -10.54
N MET A 101 -30.81 17.99 -10.36
CA MET A 101 -29.38 18.32 -10.44
C MET A 101 -28.98 18.85 -11.82
N VAL A 102 -29.46 18.21 -12.90
CA VAL A 102 -29.22 18.68 -14.27
C VAL A 102 -29.82 20.03 -14.50
N LYS A 103 -31.10 20.26 -14.05
CA LYS A 103 -31.76 21.54 -14.14
C LYS A 103 -31.01 22.64 -13.40
N ASP A 104 -30.57 22.37 -12.17
CA ASP A 104 -29.80 23.32 -11.37
C ASP A 104 -28.44 23.64 -12.02
N ALA A 105 -27.78 22.64 -12.63
CA ALA A 105 -26.54 22.83 -13.37
C ALA A 105 -26.71 23.68 -14.65
N ILE A 106 -27.86 23.54 -15.34
CA ILE A 106 -28.18 24.32 -16.57
C ILE A 106 -28.57 25.74 -16.22
N LEU A 107 -29.33 25.95 -15.13
CA LEU A 107 -29.88 27.26 -14.76
C LEU A 107 -28.89 28.14 -13.98
N LYS A 108 -27.79 27.61 -13.46
CA LYS A 108 -26.75 28.44 -12.85
C LYS A 108 -25.99 29.19 -13.93
N PRO A 109 -25.88 30.54 -13.87
CA PRO A 109 -25.15 31.31 -14.85
C PRO A 109 -23.71 30.85 -14.92
N ASN A 110 -23.17 30.78 -16.13
CA ASN A 110 -21.81 30.29 -16.46
C ASN A 110 -20.64 31.10 -15.87
N ASP A 111 -20.91 32.17 -15.08
CA ASP A 111 -19.88 33.01 -14.50
C ASP A 111 -19.05 32.34 -13.39
N SER A 112 -19.59 31.30 -12.75
CA SER A 112 -18.84 30.52 -11.75
C SER A 112 -17.90 29.47 -12.36
N LEU A 113 -18.05 29.13 -13.64
CA LEU A 113 -17.26 28.11 -14.33
C LEU A 113 -15.94 28.64 -14.94
N ARG A 114 -15.77 29.97 -14.97
CA ARG A 114 -14.64 30.59 -15.71
C ARG A 114 -13.38 30.84 -14.88
N ASN A 115 -13.41 30.66 -13.57
CA ASN A 115 -12.29 31.05 -12.71
C ASN A 115 -11.67 29.93 -11.84
N ASP A 116 -12.19 28.70 -11.87
CA ASP A 116 -11.61 27.63 -11.06
C ASP A 116 -10.78 26.66 -11.91
N LYS A 117 -9.45 26.90 -11.94
CA LYS A 117 -8.45 26.02 -12.54
C LYS A 117 -8.22 24.69 -11.77
N ASN A 118 -9.04 24.37 -10.78
CA ASN A 118 -8.89 23.20 -9.91
C ASN A 118 -10.05 22.19 -10.03
N GLN A 119 -10.62 22.05 -11.21
CA GLN A 119 -11.62 21.00 -11.46
C GLN A 119 -10.90 19.70 -11.85
N MET A 120 -10.92 18.68 -11.00
CA MET A 120 -10.70 17.30 -11.43
C MET A 120 -12.02 16.75 -11.96
N VAL A 121 -12.14 16.67 -13.28
CA VAL A 121 -13.26 15.98 -13.95
C VAL A 121 -12.92 14.51 -14.04
N PHE A 122 -13.51 13.67 -13.21
CA PHE A 122 -13.48 12.21 -13.41
C PHE A 122 -14.63 11.86 -14.36
N GLY A 123 -14.25 11.55 -15.61
CA GLY A 123 -15.17 11.15 -16.65
C GLY A 123 -15.62 9.69 -16.53
N LEU A 124 -16.71 9.48 -15.83
CA LEU A 124 -17.67 8.38 -16.05
C LEU A 124 -19.01 8.89 -15.46
N GLY A 125 -19.88 9.45 -16.33
CA GLY A 125 -21.24 9.78 -15.96
C GLY A 125 -21.51 11.16 -15.38
N GLY A 126 -20.74 12.21 -15.72
CA GLY A 126 -21.17 13.61 -15.54
C GLY A 126 -21.29 14.12 -14.09
N ILE A 127 -20.60 13.52 -13.14
CA ILE A 127 -20.54 14.01 -11.76
C ILE A 127 -19.30 14.89 -11.61
N SER A 128 -19.48 16.22 -11.61
CA SER A 128 -18.44 17.16 -11.20
C SER A 128 -18.46 17.30 -9.67
N VAL A 129 -17.41 16.84 -9.03
CA VAL A 129 -17.20 17.09 -7.60
C VAL A 129 -16.51 18.44 -7.47
N HIS A 130 -17.22 19.45 -6.98
CA HIS A 130 -16.63 20.72 -6.56
C HIS A 130 -16.04 20.49 -5.17
N ILE A 131 -14.74 20.54 -5.08
CA ILE A 131 -14.05 20.66 -3.79
C ILE A 131 -13.82 22.16 -3.61
N ASP A 132 -14.60 22.81 -2.76
CA ASP A 132 -14.24 24.12 -2.24
C ASP A 132 -12.99 23.93 -1.36
N GLU A 133 -11.81 24.01 -1.99
CA GLU A 133 -10.59 24.21 -1.21
C GLU A 133 -10.64 25.64 -0.68
N ASP A 134 -10.63 25.80 0.65
CA ASP A 134 -10.25 27.05 1.27
C ASP A 134 -9.01 27.59 0.55
N LYS A 135 -9.03 28.87 0.14
CA LYS A 135 -7.92 29.46 -0.63
C LYS A 135 -6.63 29.34 0.17
N LYS A 136 -5.92 28.24 -0.05
CA LYS A 136 -4.65 27.97 0.63
C LYS A 136 -3.65 29.06 0.30
N ILE A 137 -3.08 29.67 1.31
CA ILE A 137 -1.98 30.63 1.18
C ILE A 137 -0.66 29.88 0.96
N PRO A 138 0.40 30.54 0.43
CA PRO A 138 1.68 29.87 0.19
C PRO A 138 2.29 29.16 1.41
N ALA A 139 2.01 29.62 2.63
CA ALA A 139 2.46 28.98 3.87
C ALA A 139 1.89 27.56 4.05
N ASP A 140 0.67 27.31 3.58
CA ASP A 140 0.00 26.00 3.72
C ASP A 140 0.66 24.89 2.90
N TYR A 141 1.49 25.27 1.90
CA TYR A 141 2.25 24.33 1.08
C TYR A 141 3.64 23.99 1.63
N LEU A 142 3.99 24.54 2.81
CA LEU A 142 5.27 24.29 3.46
C LEU A 142 5.24 23.07 4.40
N HIS A 143 4.08 22.45 4.53
CA HIS A 143 3.90 21.15 5.18
C HIS A 143 3.00 20.25 4.33
N SER A 144 3.14 18.95 4.46
CA SER A 144 2.35 17.99 3.67
C SER A 144 2.36 16.60 4.27
N TRP A 145 1.34 15.82 3.90
CA TRP A 145 1.34 14.38 4.06
C TRP A 145 1.76 13.69 2.77
N GLU A 146 2.64 12.72 2.88
CA GLU A 146 3.21 12.00 1.77
C GLU A 146 2.91 10.50 1.90
N TYR A 147 2.33 9.93 0.87
CA TYR A 147 2.06 8.50 0.74
C TYR A 147 2.94 7.95 -0.37
N ALA A 148 3.75 6.95 -0.06
CA ALA A 148 4.68 6.39 -1.04
C ALA A 148 4.58 4.87 -1.14
N ILE A 149 4.65 4.37 -2.37
CA ILE A 149 4.87 2.96 -2.66
C ILE A 149 6.30 2.82 -3.18
N ALA A 150 7.07 1.94 -2.57
CA ALA A 150 8.44 1.65 -2.96
C ALA A 150 8.52 0.32 -3.73
N LEU A 151 9.19 0.34 -4.88
CA LEU A 151 9.63 -0.83 -5.63
C LEU A 151 11.13 -0.96 -5.43
N VAL A 152 11.57 -2.10 -4.92
CA VAL A 152 12.90 -2.23 -4.34
C VAL A 152 13.61 -3.46 -4.88
N GLY A 153 14.88 -3.31 -5.26
CA GLY A 153 15.84 -4.38 -5.33
C GLY A 153 16.51 -4.54 -3.98
N ALA A 154 16.17 -5.59 -3.25
CA ALA A 154 16.79 -5.92 -1.98
C ALA A 154 17.87 -6.99 -2.14
N GLY A 155 18.99 -6.79 -1.47
CA GLY A 155 20.09 -7.73 -1.43
C GLY A 155 20.89 -7.61 -0.15
N TYR A 156 21.85 -8.52 0.06
CA TYR A 156 22.73 -8.49 1.20
C TYR A 156 24.19 -8.33 0.78
N THR A 157 24.94 -7.62 1.60
CA THR A 157 26.36 -7.32 1.40
C THR A 157 27.20 -7.79 2.58
N SER A 158 28.50 -7.97 2.35
CA SER A 158 29.45 -8.27 3.41
C SER A 158 29.88 -6.99 4.14
N LYS A 159 30.45 -7.13 5.33
CA LYS A 159 31.00 -6.01 6.10
C LYS A 159 32.15 -5.31 5.35
N ASP A 160 32.96 -6.07 4.66
CA ASP A 160 34.14 -5.54 3.95
C ASP A 160 33.80 -4.83 2.63
N LYS A 161 32.64 -5.16 2.06
CA LYS A 161 32.17 -4.58 0.79
C LYS A 161 30.71 -4.08 0.93
N PRO A 162 30.49 -3.03 1.73
CA PRO A 162 29.15 -2.64 2.19
C PRO A 162 28.21 -2.14 1.10
N PHE A 163 28.71 -1.70 -0.06
CA PHE A 163 27.92 -1.17 -1.18
C PHE A 163 27.96 -2.06 -2.43
N ARG A 164 28.55 -3.26 -2.36
CA ARG A 164 28.63 -4.16 -3.50
C ARG A 164 27.36 -4.99 -3.66
N PHE A 165 26.35 -4.42 -4.32
CA PHE A 165 25.05 -5.06 -4.55
C PHE A 165 25.17 -6.36 -5.36
N PHE A 166 25.95 -6.36 -6.43
CA PHE A 166 26.20 -7.53 -7.28
C PHE A 166 27.54 -8.17 -6.94
N ASP A 167 27.64 -8.89 -5.82
CA ASP A 167 28.86 -9.64 -5.46
C ASP A 167 28.76 -11.07 -6.00
N LYS A 168 29.75 -11.46 -6.83
CA LYS A 168 29.85 -12.82 -7.36
C LYS A 168 30.03 -13.86 -6.25
N ASN A 169 30.67 -13.48 -5.14
CA ASN A 169 30.92 -14.35 -3.98
C ASN A 169 29.76 -14.40 -2.99
N SER A 170 28.69 -13.68 -3.22
CA SER A 170 27.48 -13.73 -2.39
C SER A 170 26.75 -15.06 -2.56
N ASP A 171 26.21 -15.61 -1.49
CA ASP A 171 25.30 -16.75 -1.52
C ASP A 171 23.91 -16.38 -2.02
N PHE A 172 23.60 -15.08 -2.04
CA PHE A 172 22.33 -14.54 -2.50
C PHE A 172 22.35 -14.21 -3.99
N LYS A 173 21.22 -14.48 -4.65
CA LYS A 173 20.93 -13.97 -5.97
C LYS A 173 20.17 -12.64 -5.82
N ASN A 174 20.87 -11.54 -5.99
CA ASN A 174 20.25 -10.21 -5.95
C ASN A 174 19.42 -9.98 -7.21
N THR A 175 18.18 -9.58 -7.02
CA THR A 175 17.21 -9.35 -8.08
C THR A 175 16.65 -7.93 -7.92
N VAL A 176 16.49 -7.24 -9.03
CA VAL A 176 15.87 -5.90 -9.04
C VAL A 176 14.35 -6.06 -8.94
N PHE A 177 13.70 -5.21 -8.13
CA PHE A 177 12.25 -5.18 -7.95
C PHE A 177 11.60 -6.47 -7.41
N ASN A 178 12.33 -7.20 -6.59
CA ASN A 178 11.80 -8.38 -5.88
C ASN A 178 11.09 -8.03 -4.57
N SER A 179 11.21 -6.80 -4.12
CA SER A 179 10.77 -6.32 -2.82
C SER A 179 9.90 -5.08 -2.97
N ALA A 180 9.11 -4.78 -1.95
CA ALA A 180 8.22 -3.63 -1.97
C ALA A 180 8.07 -3.00 -0.58
N GLY A 181 7.60 -1.76 -0.54
CA GLY A 181 7.29 -1.05 0.69
C GLY A 181 6.17 -0.07 0.52
N PHE A 182 5.58 0.31 1.66
CA PHE A 182 4.61 1.37 1.76
C PHE A 182 5.01 2.30 2.90
N ILE A 183 4.91 3.61 2.70
CA ILE A 183 5.38 4.60 3.66
C ILE A 183 4.38 5.75 3.72
N ILE A 184 4.05 6.17 4.93
CA ILE A 184 3.31 7.40 5.20
C ILE A 184 4.26 8.32 5.94
N ARG A 185 4.41 9.58 5.46
CA ARG A 185 5.30 10.58 6.06
C ARG A 185 4.57 11.90 6.21
N TYR A 186 4.90 12.59 7.27
CA TYR A 186 4.65 14.01 7.43
C TYR A 186 5.92 14.77 7.06
N GLU A 187 5.79 15.75 6.20
CA GLU A 187 6.86 16.65 5.78
C GLU A 187 6.54 18.06 6.26
N ASN A 188 7.52 18.76 6.81
CA ASN A 188 7.38 20.16 7.15
C ASN A 188 8.71 20.89 6.92
N GLN A 189 8.61 22.18 6.57
CA GLN A 189 9.76 23.05 6.33
C GLN A 189 10.55 23.28 7.62
N LEU A 190 11.86 23.24 7.50
CA LEU A 190 12.78 23.56 8.59
C LEU A 190 13.37 24.94 8.34
N GLY A 191 13.08 25.89 9.23
CA GLY A 191 13.53 27.29 9.12
C GLY A 191 12.42 28.24 8.65
N GLY A 192 12.81 29.41 8.15
CA GLY A 192 11.85 30.43 7.69
C GLY A 192 11.28 30.14 6.29
N PHE A 193 10.25 30.88 5.88
CA PHE A 193 9.46 30.66 4.64
C PHE A 193 10.26 30.51 3.34
N LYS A 194 11.51 30.96 3.32
CA LYS A 194 12.43 30.84 2.18
C LYS A 194 13.34 29.60 2.25
N SER A 195 13.31 28.85 3.36
CA SER A 195 14.24 27.74 3.56
C SER A 195 13.99 26.61 2.54
N PRO A 196 15.02 26.11 1.86
CA PRO A 196 14.88 24.97 0.94
C PRO A 196 14.94 23.61 1.66
N VAL A 197 14.93 23.58 2.99
CA VAL A 197 15.14 22.40 3.83
C VAL A 197 13.83 21.98 4.47
N PHE A 198 13.54 20.67 4.39
CA PHE A 198 12.38 20.04 5.01
C PHE A 198 12.83 18.85 5.85
N TYR A 199 12.20 18.64 6.99
CA TYR A 199 12.26 17.37 7.69
C TYR A 199 11.05 16.50 7.33
N ARG A 200 11.25 15.20 7.35
CA ARG A 200 10.23 14.20 7.05
C ARG A 200 10.30 13.09 8.08
N LEU A 201 9.19 12.81 8.72
CA LEU A 201 9.07 11.74 9.70
C LEU A 201 7.86 10.88 9.36
N GLY A 202 7.96 9.57 9.50
CA GLY A 202 6.85 8.70 9.11
C GLY A 202 6.88 7.32 9.70
N VAL A 203 5.99 6.49 9.17
CA VAL A 203 5.93 5.04 9.45
C VAL A 203 5.88 4.33 8.12
N GLY A 204 6.61 3.23 8.00
CA GLY A 204 6.63 2.40 6.81
C GLY A 204 6.53 0.92 7.12
N TYR A 205 6.06 0.20 6.12
CA TYR A 205 6.12 -1.25 6.05
C TYR A 205 7.00 -1.65 4.88
N ARG A 206 7.90 -2.59 5.10
CA ARG A 206 8.88 -3.08 4.12
C ARG A 206 8.79 -4.60 4.03
N TRP A 207 8.69 -5.09 2.82
CA TRP A 207 8.73 -6.50 2.51
C TRP A 207 9.95 -6.77 1.63
N ASP A 208 10.96 -7.44 2.19
CA ASP A 208 12.21 -7.78 1.51
C ASP A 208 12.19 -9.25 1.12
N GLN A 209 12.32 -9.52 -0.17
CA GLN A 209 12.48 -10.87 -0.70
C GLN A 209 13.92 -11.06 -1.16
N SER A 210 14.53 -12.16 -0.75
CA SER A 210 15.89 -12.52 -1.17
C SER A 210 15.96 -13.99 -1.58
N ASN A 211 16.64 -14.26 -2.66
CA ASN A 211 16.75 -15.59 -3.26
C ASN A 211 18.14 -16.18 -3.00
N ALA A 212 18.21 -17.49 -2.75
CA ALA A 212 19.46 -18.22 -2.80
C ALA A 212 19.95 -18.36 -4.25
N LYS A 213 21.25 -18.56 -4.44
CA LYS A 213 21.82 -18.88 -5.76
C LYS A 213 21.26 -20.20 -6.30
N TYR A 214 21.44 -20.42 -7.57
CA TYR A 214 20.87 -21.55 -8.31
C TYR A 214 21.13 -22.90 -7.64
N GLY A 215 20.07 -23.72 -7.56
CA GLY A 215 20.12 -25.06 -6.99
C GLY A 215 20.22 -25.15 -5.48
N ARG A 216 20.31 -24.00 -4.78
CA ARG A 216 20.43 -23.94 -3.31
C ARG A 216 19.19 -23.35 -2.68
N VAL A 217 18.91 -23.72 -1.43
CA VAL A 217 17.76 -23.29 -0.64
C VAL A 217 18.20 -22.82 0.73
N PHE A 218 17.35 -22.01 1.35
CA PHE A 218 17.46 -21.68 2.76
C PHE A 218 16.96 -22.86 3.60
N SER A 219 17.70 -23.20 4.64
CA SER A 219 17.40 -24.26 5.60
C SER A 219 17.63 -23.79 7.04
N GLN A 220 16.87 -24.33 7.99
CA GLN A 220 17.04 -24.09 9.43
C GLN A 220 17.45 -25.40 10.15
N GLU A 221 18.43 -26.08 9.66
CA GLU A 221 18.95 -27.29 10.32
C GLU A 221 19.89 -26.92 11.48
N HIS A 222 19.88 -27.75 12.53
CA HIS A 222 20.77 -27.61 13.71
C HIS A 222 20.72 -26.23 14.41
N HIS A 223 19.56 -25.59 14.43
CA HIS A 223 19.35 -24.22 14.98
C HIS A 223 20.16 -23.11 14.28
N ALA A 224 20.65 -23.36 13.09
CA ALA A 224 21.34 -22.39 12.25
C ALA A 224 20.54 -22.11 10.96
N LEU A 225 20.50 -20.85 10.52
CA LEU A 225 20.01 -20.49 9.20
C LEU A 225 21.18 -20.56 8.22
N GLU A 226 21.04 -21.37 7.19
CA GLU A 226 22.08 -21.56 6.19
C GLU A 226 21.50 -21.72 4.77
N ILE A 227 22.39 -21.72 3.78
CA ILE A 227 22.06 -21.99 2.39
C ILE A 227 22.71 -23.32 1.99
N THR A 228 21.86 -24.30 1.69
CA THR A 228 22.29 -25.68 1.37
C THR A 228 21.86 -26.07 -0.05
N ASP A 229 22.44 -27.16 -0.57
CA ASP A 229 22.03 -27.72 -1.84
C ASP A 229 20.65 -28.38 -1.71
N PHE A 230 19.82 -28.23 -2.72
CA PHE A 230 18.47 -28.80 -2.72
C PHE A 230 18.46 -30.20 -3.29
N THR A 231 17.94 -31.18 -2.54
CA THR A 231 17.96 -32.61 -2.90
C THR A 231 16.58 -33.26 -3.06
N LYS A 232 15.47 -32.52 -2.76
CA LYS A 232 14.11 -33.11 -2.73
C LYS A 232 13.41 -33.20 -4.09
N GLY A 233 14.08 -32.78 -5.19
CA GLY A 233 13.51 -32.78 -6.53
C GLY A 233 13.97 -31.61 -7.40
N ASP A 234 13.17 -31.20 -8.37
CA ASP A 234 13.47 -30.10 -9.29
C ASP A 234 12.95 -28.77 -8.71
N LEU A 235 13.89 -27.96 -8.19
CA LEU A 235 13.63 -26.67 -7.55
C LEU A 235 13.14 -25.63 -8.57
N LYS A 236 11.97 -25.07 -8.34
CA LYS A 236 11.38 -24.05 -9.22
C LYS A 236 11.52 -22.63 -8.65
N GLU A 237 11.39 -22.49 -7.33
CA GLU A 237 11.43 -21.19 -6.68
C GLU A 237 11.87 -21.34 -5.22
N THR A 238 12.79 -20.50 -4.77
CA THR A 238 13.22 -20.44 -3.37
C THR A 238 13.49 -18.99 -3.00
N TYR A 239 13.02 -18.59 -1.84
CA TYR A 239 13.32 -17.28 -1.28
C TYR A 239 13.05 -17.21 0.22
N ILE A 240 13.69 -16.25 0.84
CA ILE A 240 13.39 -15.77 2.19
C ILE A 240 12.62 -14.46 2.08
N ASN A 241 11.54 -14.32 2.85
CA ASN A 241 10.82 -13.07 3.01
C ASN A 241 11.03 -12.52 4.42
N ASN A 242 11.39 -11.26 4.51
CA ASN A 242 11.46 -10.53 5.76
C ASN A 242 10.49 -9.34 5.71
N HIS A 243 9.72 -9.17 6.77
CA HIS A 243 8.72 -8.11 6.90
C HIS A 243 9.10 -7.21 8.07
N TYR A 244 9.15 -5.90 7.82
CA TYR A 244 9.55 -4.91 8.81
C TYR A 244 8.52 -3.80 8.91
N ILE A 245 8.29 -3.31 10.12
CA ILE A 245 7.71 -1.99 10.38
C ILE A 245 8.86 -1.08 10.78
N PHE A 246 8.94 0.10 10.16
CA PHE A 246 10.05 1.00 10.39
C PHE A 246 9.63 2.47 10.42
N ILE A 247 10.42 3.30 11.06
CA ILE A 247 10.27 4.75 11.19
C ILE A 247 11.40 5.40 10.41
N PRO A 248 11.12 5.99 9.23
CA PRO A 248 12.08 6.83 8.51
C PRO A 248 12.10 8.23 9.09
N ALA A 249 13.28 8.81 9.19
CA ALA A 249 13.53 10.21 9.55
C ALA A 249 14.51 10.81 8.53
N ASP A 250 14.00 11.63 7.62
CA ASP A 250 14.74 12.14 6.47
C ASP A 250 14.81 13.69 6.52
N LEU A 251 15.87 14.24 5.93
CA LEU A 251 15.94 15.64 5.51
C LEU A 251 15.86 15.69 3.99
N ARG A 252 15.07 16.61 3.46
CA ARG A 252 14.99 16.92 2.04
C ARG A 252 15.54 18.31 1.78
N PHE A 253 16.49 18.40 0.87
CA PHE A 253 17.14 19.64 0.43
C PHE A 253 16.78 19.93 -1.02
N ILE A 254 16.08 21.05 -1.27
CA ILE A 254 15.74 21.49 -2.62
C ILE A 254 16.95 22.20 -3.23
N LEU A 255 17.46 21.67 -4.35
CA LEU A 255 18.70 22.15 -4.98
C LEU A 255 18.52 23.47 -5.73
N ASN A 256 17.37 23.67 -6.37
CA ASN A 256 17.07 24.88 -7.15
C ASN A 256 15.70 25.43 -6.73
N PRO A 257 15.63 26.10 -5.56
CA PRO A 257 14.38 26.54 -4.99
C PRO A 257 13.72 27.65 -5.79
N LYS A 258 12.45 27.46 -6.13
CA LYS A 258 11.58 28.46 -6.72
C LYS A 258 10.77 29.14 -5.63
N TYR A 259 10.51 30.43 -5.80
CA TYR A 259 9.83 31.24 -4.82
C TYR A 259 8.59 31.90 -5.39
N ILE A 260 7.63 32.21 -4.54
CA ILE A 260 6.44 33.01 -4.81
C ILE A 260 6.35 34.13 -3.80
N GLU A 261 5.92 35.29 -4.22
CA GLU A 261 5.65 36.42 -3.33
C GLU A 261 4.14 36.51 -3.07
N TYR A 262 3.78 36.64 -1.81
CA TYR A 262 2.42 36.80 -1.36
C TYR A 262 2.38 37.77 -0.17
N ASP A 263 1.57 38.80 -0.27
CA ASP A 263 1.44 39.88 0.74
C ASP A 263 2.78 40.48 1.20
N GLY A 264 3.66 40.74 0.22
CA GLY A 264 4.99 41.31 0.47
C GLY A 264 6.00 40.34 1.12
N VAL A 265 5.60 39.09 1.37
CA VAL A 265 6.45 38.03 1.93
C VAL A 265 6.83 37.01 0.86
N LYS A 266 8.11 36.65 0.81
CA LYS A 266 8.63 35.66 -0.11
C LYS A 266 8.60 34.26 0.50
N TYR A 267 7.88 33.33 -0.16
CA TYR A 267 7.71 31.92 0.24
C TYR A 267 8.38 30.99 -0.76
N LEU A 268 8.88 29.85 -0.26
CA LEU A 268 9.27 28.75 -1.13
C LEU A 268 8.03 28.18 -1.82
N ASN A 269 8.08 28.04 -3.15
CA ASN A 269 6.99 27.43 -3.92
C ASN A 269 7.13 25.91 -3.96
N ASN A 270 6.61 25.21 -2.95
CA ASN A 270 6.70 23.75 -2.84
C ASN A 270 5.71 23.00 -3.78
N LYS A 271 4.79 23.70 -4.46
CA LYS A 271 3.85 23.10 -5.46
C LYS A 271 4.51 22.75 -6.78
N VAL A 272 5.60 23.41 -7.14
CA VAL A 272 6.28 23.17 -8.42
C VAL A 272 7.32 22.07 -8.29
N ASN A 273 7.47 21.30 -9.37
CA ASN A 273 8.46 20.24 -9.41
C ASN A 273 9.88 20.80 -9.32
N GLN A 274 10.63 20.33 -8.33
CA GLN A 274 12.00 20.76 -8.04
C GLN A 274 12.86 19.56 -7.69
N PHE A 275 14.11 19.57 -8.17
CA PHE A 275 15.07 18.57 -7.75
C PHE A 275 15.40 18.71 -6.27
N SER A 276 15.43 17.59 -5.57
CA SER A 276 15.80 17.55 -4.14
C SER A 276 16.70 16.36 -3.86
N ILE A 277 17.63 16.55 -2.94
CA ILE A 277 18.39 15.46 -2.33
C ILE A 277 17.70 15.09 -1.03
N ILE A 278 17.67 13.81 -0.74
CA ILE A 278 17.14 13.25 0.49
C ILE A 278 18.25 12.51 1.19
N ALA A 279 18.45 12.82 2.47
CA ALA A 279 19.36 12.10 3.34
C ALA A 279 18.66 11.81 4.66
N GLY A 280 18.75 10.61 5.16
CA GLY A 280 18.06 10.25 6.39
C GLY A 280 18.53 8.93 6.99
N VAL A 281 17.92 8.64 8.11
CA VAL A 281 18.09 7.38 8.85
C VAL A 281 16.74 6.70 9.04
N TYR A 282 16.77 5.43 9.38
CA TYR A 282 15.57 4.70 9.75
C TYR A 282 15.90 3.65 10.81
N GLY A 283 14.92 3.37 11.64
CA GLY A 283 14.96 2.26 12.58
C GLY A 283 13.66 1.47 12.50
N GLY A 284 13.72 0.17 12.72
CA GLY A 284 12.54 -0.66 12.62
C GLY A 284 12.68 -2.01 13.28
N VAL A 285 11.56 -2.71 13.33
CA VAL A 285 11.46 -4.05 13.91
C VAL A 285 10.96 -5.04 12.86
N ARG A 286 11.52 -6.24 12.89
CA ARG A 286 11.07 -7.37 12.10
C ARG A 286 9.78 -7.93 12.70
N VAL A 287 8.74 -8.07 11.90
CA VAL A 287 7.43 -8.57 12.35
C VAL A 287 7.14 -9.98 11.90
N ALA A 288 7.75 -10.42 10.80
CA ALA A 288 7.63 -11.78 10.31
C ALA A 288 8.79 -12.16 9.38
N SER A 289 9.13 -13.43 9.32
CA SER A 289 10.06 -13.98 8.33
C SER A 289 9.72 -15.41 8.01
N ASN A 290 9.85 -15.78 6.74
CA ASN A 290 9.59 -17.14 6.30
C ASN A 290 10.50 -17.53 5.12
N ILE A 291 10.82 -18.82 5.07
CA ILE A 291 11.39 -19.50 3.91
C ILE A 291 10.24 -20.00 3.05
N TYR A 292 10.38 -19.87 1.75
CA TYR A 292 9.47 -20.43 0.75
C TYR A 292 10.26 -21.24 -0.25
N ASN A 293 9.90 -22.53 -0.40
CA ASN A 293 10.45 -23.42 -1.41
C ASN A 293 9.32 -24.01 -2.24
N ARG A 294 9.44 -23.94 -3.54
CA ARG A 294 8.52 -24.56 -4.49
C ARG A 294 9.30 -25.44 -5.45
N TYR A 295 8.93 -26.72 -5.51
CA TYR A 295 9.61 -27.72 -6.33
C TYR A 295 8.63 -28.78 -6.89
N SER A 296 9.12 -29.64 -7.76
CA SER A 296 8.43 -30.84 -8.24
C SER A 296 9.30 -32.07 -8.00
N ASN A 297 8.67 -33.23 -7.84
CA ASN A 297 9.33 -34.51 -7.76
C ASN A 297 8.55 -35.58 -8.59
N GLU A 298 8.96 -36.83 -8.51
CA GLU A 298 8.35 -37.92 -9.23
C GLU A 298 6.83 -38.11 -8.93
N PHE A 299 6.42 -37.75 -7.71
CA PHE A 299 5.06 -37.97 -7.23
C PHE A 299 4.17 -36.75 -7.39
N SER A 300 4.73 -35.54 -7.48
CA SER A 300 3.97 -34.30 -7.53
C SER A 300 4.61 -33.23 -8.42
N LYS A 301 3.80 -32.64 -9.29
CA LYS A 301 4.22 -31.54 -10.17
C LYS A 301 4.41 -30.21 -9.42
N ARG A 302 3.88 -30.08 -8.18
CA ARG A 302 3.96 -28.86 -7.39
C ARG A 302 3.88 -29.16 -5.90
N ILE A 303 5.01 -29.01 -5.24
CA ILE A 303 5.11 -29.04 -3.78
C ILE A 303 5.51 -27.63 -3.33
N VAL A 304 4.90 -27.15 -2.25
CA VAL A 304 5.19 -25.85 -1.64
C VAL A 304 5.45 -26.06 -0.17
N GLU A 305 6.66 -25.74 0.25
CA GLU A 305 7.07 -25.70 1.66
C GLU A 305 7.15 -24.26 2.11
N ARG A 306 6.59 -23.95 3.29
CA ARG A 306 6.73 -22.68 3.98
C ARG A 306 7.16 -22.95 5.40
N GLU A 307 8.21 -22.28 5.81
CA GLU A 307 8.77 -22.43 7.14
C GLU A 307 8.97 -21.07 7.78
N THR A 308 8.50 -20.89 9.01
CA THR A 308 8.74 -19.66 9.78
C THR A 308 10.19 -19.68 10.28
N ILE A 309 10.89 -18.56 10.15
CA ILE A 309 12.27 -18.46 10.60
C ILE A 309 12.31 -18.07 12.07
N ASN A 310 12.82 -18.98 12.88
CA ASN A 310 12.95 -18.80 14.32
C ASN A 310 14.36 -18.41 14.76
N HIS A 311 15.36 -18.71 13.96
CA HIS A 311 16.78 -18.53 14.29
C HIS A 311 17.53 -17.86 13.14
N GLY A 312 18.64 -17.19 13.44
CA GLY A 312 19.53 -16.66 12.41
C GLY A 312 19.21 -15.24 11.95
N LEU A 313 18.12 -14.62 12.38
CA LEU A 313 17.75 -13.24 12.04
C LEU A 313 17.79 -12.32 13.25
N ASN A 314 18.14 -11.07 13.01
CA ASN A 314 17.97 -9.99 14.00
C ASN A 314 16.58 -9.35 13.89
N ASP A 315 16.02 -8.96 15.03
CA ASP A 315 14.68 -8.36 15.10
C ASP A 315 14.71 -6.86 14.82
N ILE A 316 15.84 -6.21 15.00
CA ILE A 316 15.99 -4.75 14.88
C ILE A 316 16.82 -4.42 13.65
N ILE A 317 16.31 -3.50 12.85
CA ILE A 317 17.06 -2.87 11.76
C ILE A 317 17.30 -1.40 12.08
N PHE A 318 18.49 -0.92 11.73
CA PHE A 318 18.84 0.49 11.73
C PHE A 318 19.75 0.76 10.52
N GLY A 319 19.53 1.88 9.83
CA GLY A 319 20.27 2.17 8.63
C GLY A 319 20.16 3.61 8.16
N GLY A 320 20.79 3.88 7.03
CA GLY A 320 20.79 5.18 6.36
C GLY A 320 20.21 5.11 4.95
N LYS A 321 19.71 6.24 4.49
CA LYS A 321 19.10 6.43 3.18
C LYS A 321 19.64 7.67 2.51
N LEU A 322 19.97 7.56 1.22
CA LEU A 322 20.28 8.67 0.33
C LEU A 322 19.39 8.54 -0.92
N GLY A 323 18.86 9.66 -1.40
CA GLY A 323 18.02 9.66 -2.58
C GLY A 323 17.99 10.98 -3.31
N ILE A 324 17.47 10.93 -4.54
CA ILE A 324 17.20 12.09 -5.40
C ILE A 324 15.72 12.06 -5.75
N ARG A 325 15.03 13.18 -5.53
CA ARG A 325 13.60 13.34 -5.76
C ARG A 325 13.32 14.35 -6.86
N TYR A 326 12.37 14.00 -7.72
CA TYR A 326 11.79 14.90 -8.72
C TYR A 326 10.36 14.45 -9.06
N ALA A 327 9.41 15.40 -9.15
CA ALA A 327 8.06 15.20 -9.68
C ALA A 327 7.31 13.96 -9.14
N GLY A 328 7.36 13.70 -7.84
CA GLY A 328 6.67 12.55 -7.24
C GLY A 328 7.46 11.22 -7.30
N PHE A 329 8.66 11.24 -7.89
CA PHE A 329 9.58 10.10 -7.91
C PHE A 329 10.75 10.32 -6.97
N ASN A 330 11.16 9.29 -6.25
CA ASN A 330 12.36 9.29 -5.45
C ASN A 330 13.19 8.04 -5.77
N LEU A 331 14.35 8.23 -6.39
CA LEU A 331 15.35 7.17 -6.55
C LEU A 331 16.26 7.17 -5.33
N TYR A 332 16.45 6.03 -4.68
CA TYR A 332 17.22 5.97 -3.45
C TYR A 332 18.08 4.71 -3.31
N VAL A 333 19.10 4.83 -2.49
CA VAL A 333 19.88 3.74 -1.93
C VAL A 333 19.70 3.76 -0.42
N GLN A 334 19.43 2.60 0.15
CA GLN A 334 19.24 2.40 1.60
C GLN A 334 20.14 1.28 2.08
N LYS A 335 20.89 1.53 3.16
CA LYS A 335 21.86 0.60 3.72
C LYS A 335 21.57 0.33 5.18
N ASP A 336 21.38 -0.94 5.54
CA ASP A 336 21.30 -1.37 6.93
C ASP A 336 22.73 -1.31 7.56
N PHE A 337 22.86 -0.64 8.70
CA PHE A 337 24.09 -0.59 9.51
C PHE A 337 24.10 -1.74 10.52
N THR A 338 22.92 -2.18 10.96
CA THR A 338 22.80 -3.42 11.72
C THR A 338 22.75 -4.63 10.77
N PRO A 339 23.35 -5.75 11.12
CA PRO A 339 23.19 -6.95 10.32
C PRO A 339 21.75 -7.49 10.39
N ALA A 340 21.19 -7.90 9.27
CA ALA A 340 19.88 -8.58 9.23
C ALA A 340 19.98 -10.03 9.75
N PHE A 341 21.16 -10.64 9.60
CA PHE A 341 21.44 -12.00 10.08
C PHE A 341 22.38 -11.97 11.28
N ASN A 342 22.04 -12.71 12.34
CA ASN A 342 22.83 -12.82 13.55
C ASN A 342 23.92 -13.92 13.45
N ASN A 343 24.50 -14.30 14.58
CA ASN A 343 25.57 -15.30 14.62
C ASN A 343 25.07 -16.74 14.37
N ASN A 344 23.77 -16.99 14.54
CA ASN A 344 23.14 -18.28 14.24
C ASN A 344 22.80 -18.41 12.73
N ALA A 345 23.32 -17.53 11.89
CA ALA A 345 23.25 -17.66 10.45
C ALA A 345 24.64 -17.87 9.86
N ASN A 346 24.83 -19.02 9.20
CA ASN A 346 26.06 -19.39 8.48
C ASN A 346 26.09 -18.69 7.10
N LEU A 347 26.07 -17.35 7.12
CA LEU A 347 26.04 -16.51 5.92
C LEU A 347 27.16 -15.47 5.99
N THR A 348 27.81 -15.20 4.85
CA THR A 348 28.88 -14.20 4.76
C THR A 348 28.34 -12.78 4.51
N HIS A 349 27.20 -12.68 3.84
CA HIS A 349 26.55 -11.42 3.50
C HIS A 349 25.37 -11.18 4.43
N LYS A 350 25.55 -10.33 5.44
CA LYS A 350 24.60 -10.15 6.55
C LYS A 350 23.90 -8.78 6.58
N TYR A 351 24.37 -7.79 5.81
CA TYR A 351 23.91 -6.42 5.89
C TYR A 351 23.03 -6.07 4.69
N GLY A 352 21.79 -5.66 4.93
CA GLY A 352 20.86 -5.26 3.87
C GLY A 352 21.38 -4.06 3.08
N LEU A 353 21.22 -4.12 1.77
CA LEU A 353 21.41 -3.02 0.83
C LEU A 353 20.23 -3.01 -0.13
N GLN A 354 19.60 -1.86 -0.28
CA GLN A 354 18.44 -1.68 -1.15
C GLN A 354 18.70 -0.56 -2.15
N ILE A 355 18.25 -0.77 -3.37
CA ILE A 355 18.16 0.24 -4.41
C ILE A 355 16.69 0.27 -4.83
N GLY A 356 16.03 1.42 -4.75
CA GLY A 356 14.60 1.48 -4.97
C GLY A 356 14.12 2.77 -5.58
N ILE A 357 12.88 2.70 -6.05
CA ILE A 357 12.11 3.84 -6.56
C ILE A 357 10.87 3.96 -5.69
N GLU A 358 10.64 5.14 -5.10
CA GLU A 358 9.38 5.50 -4.47
C GLU A 358 8.51 6.30 -5.43
N LEU A 359 7.27 5.88 -5.57
CA LEU A 359 6.20 6.62 -6.24
C LEU A 359 5.37 7.30 -5.15
N MET A 360 5.27 8.61 -5.19
CA MET A 360 4.73 9.41 -4.10
C MET A 360 3.50 10.20 -4.53
N ASN A 361 2.51 10.24 -3.64
CA ASN A 361 1.40 11.18 -3.67
C ASN A 361 1.55 12.15 -2.49
N VAL A 362 1.55 13.44 -2.77
CA VAL A 362 1.73 14.51 -1.76
C VAL A 362 0.41 15.25 -1.59
N ARG A 363 -0.06 15.36 -0.34
CA ARG A 363 -1.27 16.12 0.03
C ARG A 363 -0.86 17.27 0.96
N PHE A 364 -1.09 18.47 0.47
CA PHE A 364 -0.85 19.71 1.23
C PHE A 364 -2.05 20.06 2.10
#